data_ee97ab01d009a7f762477af2bee2422c
#
_entry.id   ee97ab01d009a7f762477af2bee2422c
#
_cell.length_a   1.000
_cell.length_b   1.000
_cell.length_c   1.000
_cell.angle_alpha   90.00
_cell.angle_beta   90.00
_cell.angle_gamma   90.00
#
_symmetry.space_group_name_H-M   'P 1'
#
loop_
_entity.id
_entity.type
_entity.pdbx_description
1 polymer ?
#
loop_
_entity_poly.entity_id
_entity_poly.type
_entity_poly.pdbx_seq_one_letter_code
_entity_poly.pdbx_strand_id
1 'polypeptide(L)'
;MTTEAEQPVSTQGFYRYHDVIGLLSPAGPGFSGPVAVTTGPDGMLYVANRANPKQPDGVRVSRCTTDGDYLDQFGVWGEGPGEFIWVTDIAFSPQGEVYLADEHSHRISVFGADRQFIRTFGGHGSGPGELDRPSGLEFGAGGNLYVVDTLNHRVQALTANGEFVSKWGALGDAEGQFNMPWGIAIDISGDVYVTDWRNDRVQKFDAEGNFLMAFGASGGDEGQFNRPNGIAVDADGDIYVCDWLNDRVQVFDRTGGFKDVLIGHSGMSKWGQTLLDANPDIERKLELAVQNIEPKRRFYRPVSIHVDKNGKVYVADCYRHRVQIYQKL
;
A
#
# COMPACT_ATOMS: atom_id res chain seq x y z
N MET A 1 20.05 22.11 -19.66
CA MET A 1 18.74 22.18 -19.00
C MET A 1 18.44 20.79 -18.52
N THR A 2 18.39 20.58 -17.19
CA THR A 2 17.92 19.32 -16.60
C THR A 2 16.47 19.13 -17.01
N THR A 3 16.13 17.94 -17.47
CA THR A 3 14.74 17.58 -17.78
C THR A 3 13.91 17.62 -16.50
N GLU A 4 12.60 17.87 -16.57
CA GLU A 4 11.70 17.88 -15.41
C GLU A 4 11.85 16.63 -14.52
N ALA A 5 12.24 15.48 -15.13
CA ALA A 5 12.49 14.20 -14.45
C ALA A 5 13.79 14.18 -13.62
N GLU A 6 14.69 15.14 -13.78
CA GLU A 6 15.98 15.18 -13.07
C GLU A 6 15.97 16.05 -11.82
N GLN A 7 14.90 16.84 -11.61
CA GLN A 7 14.80 17.72 -10.44
C GLN A 7 14.17 17.00 -9.24
N PRO A 8 14.63 17.31 -8.02
CA PRO A 8 13.97 16.86 -6.81
C PRO A 8 12.51 17.35 -6.76
N VAL A 9 11.59 16.50 -6.33
CA VAL A 9 10.15 16.83 -6.24
C VAL A 9 9.60 16.68 -4.82
N SER A 10 10.46 16.33 -3.87
CA SER A 10 10.15 16.36 -2.44
C SER A 10 10.57 17.70 -1.83
N THR A 11 9.99 18.06 -0.68
CA THR A 11 10.20 19.40 -0.07
C THR A 11 11.63 19.63 0.37
N GLN A 12 12.35 18.59 0.80
CA GLN A 12 13.75 18.67 1.23
C GLN A 12 14.74 18.22 0.14
N GLY A 13 14.24 17.76 -1.01
CA GLY A 13 15.06 17.42 -2.16
C GLY A 13 15.71 16.03 -2.13
N PHE A 14 15.27 15.12 -1.27
CA PHE A 14 15.82 13.75 -1.20
C PHE A 14 15.22 12.79 -2.23
N TYR A 15 14.18 13.20 -2.95
CA TYR A 15 13.47 12.35 -3.92
C TYR A 15 13.27 13.08 -5.23
N ARG A 16 13.41 12.35 -6.33
CA ARG A 16 12.98 12.82 -7.65
C ARG A 16 11.83 11.95 -8.16
N TYR A 17 10.93 12.57 -8.90
CA TYR A 17 9.91 11.85 -9.66
C TYR A 17 10.58 10.97 -10.72
N HIS A 18 10.17 9.71 -10.80
CA HIS A 18 10.68 8.76 -11.79
C HIS A 18 9.67 8.51 -12.89
N ASP A 19 8.48 8.01 -12.55
CA ASP A 19 7.44 7.66 -13.52
C ASP A 19 6.07 7.51 -12.85
N VAL A 20 5.06 7.20 -13.67
CA VAL A 20 3.71 6.85 -13.25
C VAL A 20 3.19 5.67 -14.06
N ILE A 21 2.59 4.70 -13.38
CA ILE A 21 1.86 3.60 -14.00
C ILE A 21 0.39 3.75 -13.63
N GLY A 22 -0.51 3.59 -14.58
CA GLY A 22 -1.93 3.54 -14.31
C GLY A 22 -2.78 4.36 -15.27
N LEU A 23 -4.01 3.94 -15.32
CA LEU A 23 -5.14 4.51 -16.03
C LEU A 23 -6.37 3.88 -15.41
N LEU A 24 -7.48 4.60 -15.27
CA LEU A 24 -8.75 3.98 -14.86
C LEU A 24 -9.19 2.95 -15.90
N SER A 25 -9.18 1.68 -15.51
CA SER A 25 -9.70 0.60 -16.35
C SER A 25 -10.23 -0.55 -15.49
N PRO A 26 -11.40 -1.12 -15.80
CA PRO A 26 -11.93 -2.28 -15.11
C PRO A 26 -11.25 -3.60 -15.53
N ALA A 27 -10.50 -3.63 -16.63
CA ALA A 27 -9.83 -4.83 -17.13
C ALA A 27 -8.58 -4.47 -17.95
N GLY A 28 -7.64 -5.43 -18.07
CA GLY A 28 -6.41 -5.27 -18.84
C GLY A 28 -5.50 -4.14 -18.30
N PRO A 29 -4.78 -3.44 -19.18
CA PRO A 29 -3.93 -2.32 -18.77
C PRO A 29 -4.73 -1.23 -18.08
N GLY A 30 -4.46 -1.02 -16.79
CA GLY A 30 -5.14 -0.03 -15.95
C GLY A 30 -5.39 -0.52 -14.54
N PHE A 31 -5.84 0.39 -13.68
CA PHE A 31 -6.21 0.11 -12.30
C PHE A 31 -7.61 0.60 -11.99
N SER A 32 -8.28 -0.06 -11.06
CA SER A 32 -9.61 0.31 -10.58
C SER A 32 -9.60 0.43 -9.06
N GLY A 33 -9.18 1.59 -8.57
CA GLY A 33 -8.96 1.82 -7.13
C GLY A 33 -7.83 0.95 -6.57
N PRO A 34 -6.56 1.23 -6.95
CA PRO A 34 -5.41 0.53 -6.40
C PRO A 34 -5.28 0.81 -4.90
N VAL A 35 -5.28 -0.23 -4.09
CA VAL A 35 -5.25 -0.14 -2.61
C VAL A 35 -4.00 -0.73 -1.99
N ALA A 36 -3.30 -1.60 -2.71
CA ALA A 36 -2.01 -2.12 -2.29
C ALA A 36 -1.06 -2.24 -3.48
N VAL A 37 0.21 -1.98 -3.23
CA VAL A 37 1.29 -2.09 -4.23
C VAL A 37 2.52 -2.72 -3.58
N THR A 38 3.11 -3.70 -4.25
CA THR A 38 4.38 -4.31 -3.82
C THR A 38 5.12 -4.90 -5.01
N THR A 39 6.42 -5.16 -4.87
CA THR A 39 7.20 -5.93 -5.84
C THR A 39 7.28 -7.39 -5.41
N GLY A 40 6.97 -8.29 -6.33
CA GLY A 40 7.10 -9.72 -6.10
C GLY A 40 8.56 -10.21 -6.18
N PRO A 41 8.82 -11.46 -5.76
CA PRO A 41 10.15 -12.06 -5.87
C PRO A 41 10.62 -12.24 -7.33
N ASP A 42 9.68 -12.18 -8.29
CA ASP A 42 9.95 -12.14 -9.74
C ASP A 42 10.38 -10.74 -10.24
N GLY A 43 10.44 -9.75 -9.37
CA GLY A 43 10.78 -8.37 -9.69
C GLY A 43 9.64 -7.59 -10.39
N MET A 44 8.45 -8.17 -10.49
CA MET A 44 7.29 -7.52 -11.10
C MET A 44 6.50 -6.74 -10.05
N LEU A 45 5.80 -5.72 -10.50
CA LEU A 45 4.89 -4.94 -9.67
C LEU A 45 3.53 -5.62 -9.60
N TYR A 46 3.02 -5.81 -8.39
CA TYR A 46 1.69 -6.33 -8.09
C TYR A 46 0.85 -5.23 -7.49
N VAL A 47 -0.31 -5.00 -8.07
CA VAL A 47 -1.24 -3.92 -7.64
C VAL A 47 -2.60 -4.54 -7.38
N ALA A 48 -3.02 -4.53 -6.12
CA ALA A 48 -4.35 -4.98 -5.74
C ALA A 48 -5.38 -3.86 -5.97
N ASN A 49 -6.46 -4.20 -6.66
CA ASN A 49 -7.53 -3.27 -7.04
C ASN A 49 -8.82 -3.64 -6.29
N ARG A 50 -9.37 -2.68 -5.56
CA ARG A 50 -10.62 -2.84 -4.80
C ARG A 50 -11.87 -2.58 -5.63
N ALA A 51 -11.74 -1.81 -6.70
CA ALA A 51 -12.82 -1.37 -7.58
C ALA A 51 -13.97 -0.61 -6.88
N ASN A 52 -14.94 -0.16 -7.66
CA ASN A 52 -16.18 0.39 -7.13
C ASN A 52 -17.18 -0.77 -6.93
N PRO A 53 -17.89 -0.87 -5.80
CA PRO A 53 -18.90 -1.91 -5.59
C PRO A 53 -19.98 -2.01 -6.70
N LYS A 54 -20.19 -0.92 -7.45
CA LYS A 54 -21.10 -0.89 -8.61
C LYS A 54 -20.47 -1.41 -9.91
N GLN A 55 -19.15 -1.64 -9.92
CA GLN A 55 -18.37 -2.14 -11.05
C GLN A 55 -17.37 -3.19 -10.55
N PRO A 56 -17.88 -4.35 -10.09
CA PRO A 56 -17.03 -5.36 -9.42
C PRO A 56 -15.99 -6.00 -10.35
N ASP A 57 -16.15 -5.92 -11.66
CA ASP A 57 -15.22 -6.46 -12.66
C ASP A 57 -13.79 -5.88 -12.52
N GLY A 58 -13.66 -4.73 -11.85
CA GLY A 58 -12.36 -4.13 -11.56
C GLY A 58 -11.60 -4.72 -10.36
N VAL A 59 -12.22 -5.64 -9.59
CA VAL A 59 -11.57 -6.30 -8.45
C VAL A 59 -10.61 -7.37 -8.96
N ARG A 60 -9.32 -7.16 -8.74
CA ARG A 60 -8.24 -8.05 -9.19
C ARG A 60 -6.89 -7.65 -8.61
N VAL A 61 -5.90 -8.51 -8.75
CA VAL A 61 -4.48 -8.14 -8.68
C VAL A 61 -3.95 -8.01 -10.11
N SER A 62 -3.50 -6.82 -10.48
CA SER A 62 -2.82 -6.56 -11.76
C SER A 62 -1.33 -6.73 -11.60
N ARG A 63 -0.65 -7.34 -12.59
CA ARG A 63 0.80 -7.43 -12.67
C ARG A 63 1.33 -6.63 -13.84
N CYS A 64 2.40 -5.91 -13.62
CA CYS A 64 3.13 -5.19 -14.65
C CYS A 64 4.63 -5.16 -14.33
N THR A 65 5.44 -4.79 -15.31
CA THR A 65 6.84 -4.47 -15.06
C THR A 65 6.94 -3.16 -14.28
N THR A 66 8.08 -2.91 -13.66
CA THR A 66 8.37 -1.62 -13.01
C THR A 66 8.45 -0.44 -13.98
N ASP A 67 8.49 -0.70 -15.28
CA ASP A 67 8.47 0.28 -16.37
C ASP A 67 7.08 0.40 -17.03
N GLY A 68 6.05 -0.22 -16.41
CA GLY A 68 4.66 -0.09 -16.79
C GLY A 68 4.19 -0.97 -17.96
N ASP A 69 4.89 -2.04 -18.32
CA ASP A 69 4.36 -3.03 -19.27
C ASP A 69 3.38 -3.95 -18.55
N TYR A 70 2.14 -3.98 -18.99
CA TYR A 70 1.12 -4.88 -18.44
C TYR A 70 1.45 -6.33 -18.81
N LEU A 71 1.36 -7.23 -17.85
CA LEU A 71 1.64 -8.66 -18.02
C LEU A 71 0.36 -9.48 -17.99
N ASP A 72 -0.29 -9.53 -16.84
CA ASP A 72 -1.50 -10.29 -16.57
C ASP A 72 -2.24 -9.79 -15.33
N GLN A 73 -3.29 -10.50 -14.96
CA GLN A 73 -4.07 -10.28 -13.74
C GLN A 73 -4.61 -11.59 -13.20
N PHE A 74 -4.93 -11.63 -11.90
CA PHE A 74 -5.57 -12.78 -11.26
C PHE A 74 -6.53 -12.34 -10.17
N GLY A 75 -7.37 -13.27 -9.73
CA GLY A 75 -8.46 -13.00 -8.79
C GLY A 75 -9.63 -12.27 -9.44
N VAL A 76 -10.78 -12.44 -8.87
CA VAL A 76 -12.04 -11.83 -9.31
C VAL A 76 -12.92 -11.51 -8.10
N TRP A 77 -13.94 -10.70 -8.30
CA TRP A 77 -14.91 -10.37 -7.28
C TRP A 77 -15.74 -11.59 -6.86
N GLY A 78 -15.86 -11.81 -5.55
CA GLY A 78 -16.71 -12.83 -4.98
C GLY A 78 -16.19 -13.37 -3.64
N GLU A 79 -16.86 -14.41 -3.14
CA GLU A 79 -16.55 -15.07 -1.85
C GLU A 79 -16.02 -16.51 -2.01
N GLY A 80 -15.98 -17.02 -3.24
CA GLY A 80 -15.50 -18.36 -3.55
C GLY A 80 -13.98 -18.51 -3.44
N PRO A 81 -13.46 -19.72 -3.74
CA PRO A 81 -12.03 -19.98 -3.80
C PRO A 81 -11.32 -19.09 -4.85
N GLY A 82 -10.32 -18.32 -4.42
CA GLY A 82 -9.60 -17.40 -5.30
C GLY A 82 -10.33 -16.10 -5.64
N GLU A 83 -11.50 -15.89 -5.05
CA GLU A 83 -12.27 -14.67 -5.16
C GLU A 83 -12.07 -13.78 -3.93
N PHE A 84 -12.22 -12.47 -4.07
CA PHE A 84 -12.16 -11.50 -2.98
C PHE A 84 -13.03 -10.27 -3.29
N ILE A 85 -13.45 -9.55 -2.24
CA ILE A 85 -14.38 -8.41 -2.38
C ILE A 85 -13.67 -7.10 -2.07
N TRP A 86 -13.11 -6.95 -0.86
CA TRP A 86 -12.45 -5.73 -0.42
C TRP A 86 -11.01 -6.03 -0.01
N VAL A 87 -10.18 -6.33 -1.01
CA VAL A 87 -8.75 -6.49 -0.76
C VAL A 87 -8.19 -5.20 -0.15
N THR A 88 -7.32 -5.35 0.84
CA THR A 88 -6.70 -4.22 1.57
C THR A 88 -5.19 -4.22 1.44
N ASP A 89 -4.57 -5.40 1.40
CA ASP A 89 -3.12 -5.50 1.28
C ASP A 89 -2.68 -6.80 0.59
N ILE A 90 -1.40 -6.82 0.18
CA ILE A 90 -0.74 -7.91 -0.51
C ILE A 90 0.67 -8.10 0.03
N ALA A 91 1.01 -9.32 0.45
CA ALA A 91 2.34 -9.70 0.91
C ALA A 91 2.83 -10.97 0.22
N PHE A 92 4.16 -11.15 0.18
CA PHE A 92 4.80 -12.36 -0.33
C PHE A 92 5.45 -13.15 0.80
N SER A 93 5.20 -14.46 0.82
CA SER A 93 5.96 -15.34 1.70
C SER A 93 7.41 -15.50 1.19
N PRO A 94 8.34 -15.94 2.05
CA PRO A 94 9.70 -16.29 1.61
C PRO A 94 9.76 -17.35 0.50
N GLN A 95 8.69 -18.14 0.33
CA GLN A 95 8.56 -19.16 -0.71
C GLN A 95 7.93 -18.61 -2.01
N GLY A 96 7.53 -17.33 -2.02
CA GLY A 96 6.94 -16.66 -3.18
C GLY A 96 5.43 -16.88 -3.34
N GLU A 97 4.75 -17.40 -2.31
CA GLU A 97 3.28 -17.41 -2.29
C GLU A 97 2.75 -15.98 -2.06
N VAL A 98 1.60 -15.67 -2.67
CA VAL A 98 0.94 -14.36 -2.56
C VAL A 98 -0.18 -14.43 -1.54
N TYR A 99 -0.17 -13.54 -0.57
CA TYR A 99 -1.18 -13.41 0.48
C TYR A 99 -1.97 -12.13 0.28
N LEU A 100 -3.29 -12.21 0.29
CA LEU A 100 -4.22 -11.09 0.14
C LEU A 100 -5.13 -11.00 1.37
N ALA A 101 -5.16 -9.85 2.03
CA ALA A 101 -6.16 -9.57 3.06
C ALA A 101 -7.47 -9.12 2.40
N ASP A 102 -8.59 -9.70 2.82
CA ASP A 102 -9.92 -9.29 2.41
C ASP A 102 -10.72 -8.80 3.64
N GLU A 103 -10.85 -7.49 3.73
CA GLU A 103 -11.58 -6.80 4.79
C GLU A 103 -13.05 -7.25 4.89
N HIS A 104 -13.71 -7.48 3.75
CA HIS A 104 -15.12 -7.85 3.71
C HIS A 104 -15.34 -9.28 4.19
N SER A 105 -14.51 -10.20 3.72
CA SER A 105 -14.64 -11.63 3.99
C SER A 105 -13.92 -12.07 5.28
N HIS A 106 -13.27 -11.12 5.98
CA HIS A 106 -12.53 -11.36 7.23
C HIS A 106 -11.50 -12.49 7.13
N ARG A 107 -10.80 -12.60 5.99
CA ARG A 107 -9.90 -13.73 5.71
C ARG A 107 -8.66 -13.30 4.93
N ILE A 108 -7.70 -14.19 4.92
CA ILE A 108 -6.51 -14.12 4.09
C ILE A 108 -6.63 -15.19 3.00
N SER A 109 -6.49 -14.79 1.74
CA SER A 109 -6.43 -15.69 0.58
C SER A 109 -5.00 -15.90 0.13
N VAL A 110 -4.61 -17.15 -0.15
CA VAL A 110 -3.23 -17.52 -0.55
C VAL A 110 -3.23 -18.09 -1.95
N PHE A 111 -2.32 -17.57 -2.77
CA PHE A 111 -2.08 -18.01 -4.14
C PHE A 111 -0.63 -18.47 -4.28
N GLY A 112 -0.39 -19.44 -5.14
CA GLY A 112 0.94 -19.89 -5.49
C GLY A 112 1.74 -18.88 -6.32
N ALA A 113 3.02 -19.15 -6.51
CA ALA A 113 3.86 -18.36 -7.42
C ALA A 113 3.33 -18.37 -8.87
N ASP A 114 2.56 -19.40 -9.25
CA ASP A 114 1.83 -19.51 -10.52
C ASP A 114 0.48 -18.75 -10.50
N ARG A 115 0.15 -18.12 -9.37
CA ARG A 115 -1.08 -17.33 -9.15
C ARG A 115 -2.37 -18.16 -9.12
N GLN A 116 -2.23 -19.49 -8.96
CA GLN A 116 -3.38 -20.35 -8.71
C GLN A 116 -3.74 -20.28 -7.22
N PHE A 117 -5.04 -20.28 -6.93
CA PHE A 117 -5.53 -20.31 -5.56
C PHE A 117 -5.11 -21.60 -4.84
N ILE A 118 -4.62 -21.45 -3.61
CA ILE A 118 -4.18 -22.57 -2.77
C ILE A 118 -5.16 -22.81 -1.61
N ARG A 119 -5.38 -21.76 -0.79
CA ARG A 119 -6.17 -21.85 0.46
C ARG A 119 -6.62 -20.49 0.96
N THR A 120 -7.53 -20.50 1.92
CA THR A 120 -7.82 -19.37 2.78
C THR A 120 -7.68 -19.76 4.24
N PHE A 121 -7.47 -18.75 5.10
CA PHE A 121 -7.56 -18.90 6.55
C PHE A 121 -8.04 -17.59 7.18
N GLY A 122 -8.33 -17.62 8.50
CA GLY A 122 -9.03 -16.56 9.20
C GLY A 122 -10.52 -16.86 9.28
N GLY A 123 -11.32 -15.83 9.36
CA GLY A 123 -12.76 -15.85 9.51
C GLY A 123 -13.20 -14.88 10.59
N HIS A 124 -14.44 -14.38 10.49
CA HIS A 124 -14.96 -13.34 11.39
C HIS A 124 -14.99 -13.80 12.85
N GLY A 125 -14.27 -13.06 13.70
CA GLY A 125 -14.25 -13.30 15.14
C GLY A 125 -13.13 -12.55 15.85
N SER A 126 -12.93 -12.83 17.14
CA SER A 126 -11.92 -12.20 18.00
C SER A 126 -10.99 -13.21 18.72
N GLY A 127 -11.20 -14.51 18.50
CA GLY A 127 -10.34 -15.59 19.01
C GLY A 127 -8.95 -15.59 18.36
N PRO A 128 -8.06 -16.50 18.81
CA PRO A 128 -6.77 -16.73 18.14
C PRO A 128 -6.96 -17.21 16.71
N GLY A 129 -6.33 -16.50 15.73
CA GLY A 129 -6.46 -16.82 14.30
C GLY A 129 -7.76 -16.33 13.65
N GLU A 130 -8.77 -15.90 14.42
CA GLU A 130 -9.94 -15.21 13.89
C GLU A 130 -9.61 -13.74 13.63
N LEU A 131 -10.29 -13.12 12.65
CA LEU A 131 -10.01 -11.76 12.17
C LEU A 131 -11.31 -10.95 12.12
N ASP A 132 -11.20 -9.64 12.36
CA ASP A 132 -12.27 -8.70 12.06
C ASP A 132 -11.72 -7.54 11.23
N ARG A 133 -12.03 -7.58 9.92
CA ARG A 133 -11.56 -6.64 8.89
C ARG A 133 -10.03 -6.52 8.85
N PRO A 134 -9.31 -7.59 8.47
CA PRO A 134 -7.86 -7.53 8.32
C PRO A 134 -7.47 -6.47 7.28
N SER A 135 -6.40 -5.72 7.57
CA SER A 135 -5.91 -4.67 6.66
C SER A 135 -4.47 -4.93 6.22
N GLY A 136 -3.47 -4.59 7.00
CA GLY A 136 -2.06 -4.71 6.64
C GLY A 136 -1.51 -6.12 6.84
N LEU A 137 -0.63 -6.54 5.94
CA LEU A 137 0.08 -7.83 5.93
C LEU A 137 1.57 -7.63 5.75
N GLU A 138 2.40 -8.31 6.56
CA GLU A 138 3.84 -8.33 6.34
C GLU A 138 4.45 -9.64 6.85
N PHE A 139 5.43 -10.19 6.13
CA PHE A 139 6.18 -11.36 6.58
C PHE A 139 7.43 -10.95 7.34
N GLY A 140 7.57 -11.45 8.57
CA GLY A 140 8.83 -11.33 9.31
C GLY A 140 9.89 -12.31 8.82
N ALA A 141 11.15 -12.04 9.16
CA ALA A 141 12.29 -12.87 8.77
C ALA A 141 12.17 -14.33 9.25
N GLY A 142 11.41 -14.59 10.32
CA GLY A 142 11.12 -15.94 10.82
C GLY A 142 10.05 -16.71 10.04
N GLY A 143 9.47 -16.11 8.98
CA GLY A 143 8.43 -16.73 8.15
C GLY A 143 7.03 -16.66 8.75
N ASN A 144 6.82 -15.95 9.84
CA ASN A 144 5.49 -15.66 10.37
C ASN A 144 4.87 -14.48 9.60
N LEU A 145 3.59 -14.57 9.33
CA LEU A 145 2.78 -13.49 8.77
C LEU A 145 2.21 -12.64 9.91
N TYR A 146 2.52 -11.36 9.89
CA TYR A 146 1.90 -10.38 10.78
C TYR A 146 0.68 -9.78 10.08
N VAL A 147 -0.46 -9.79 10.78
CA VAL A 147 -1.75 -9.34 10.27
C VAL A 147 -2.30 -8.25 11.17
N VAL A 148 -2.59 -7.10 10.60
CA VAL A 148 -3.34 -6.04 11.29
C VAL A 148 -4.81 -6.43 11.31
N ASP A 149 -5.32 -6.73 12.48
CA ASP A 149 -6.70 -7.15 12.75
C ASP A 149 -7.50 -5.92 13.23
N THR A 150 -7.89 -5.10 12.28
CA THR A 150 -8.27 -3.68 12.43
C THR A 150 -9.38 -3.45 13.43
N LEU A 151 -10.51 -4.15 13.32
CA LEU A 151 -11.64 -3.94 14.24
C LEU A 151 -11.50 -4.68 15.56
N ASN A 152 -10.55 -5.60 15.67
CA ASN A 152 -10.10 -6.16 16.93
C ASN A 152 -9.00 -5.34 17.60
N HIS A 153 -8.57 -4.22 16.98
CA HIS A 153 -7.59 -3.28 17.53
C HIS A 153 -6.27 -3.94 17.95
N ARG A 154 -5.78 -4.87 17.12
CA ARG A 154 -4.60 -5.69 17.45
C ARG A 154 -3.79 -6.03 16.22
N VAL A 155 -2.59 -6.54 16.43
CA VAL A 155 -1.80 -7.29 15.45
C VAL A 155 -1.75 -8.75 15.89
N GLN A 156 -1.87 -9.68 14.96
CA GLN A 156 -1.63 -11.09 15.17
C GLN A 156 -0.42 -11.55 14.35
N ALA A 157 0.44 -12.38 14.94
CA ALA A 157 1.41 -13.17 14.21
C ALA A 157 0.83 -14.57 13.99
N LEU A 158 0.82 -15.02 12.74
CA LEU A 158 0.32 -16.32 12.30
C LEU A 158 1.44 -17.06 11.57
N THR A 159 1.42 -18.39 11.58
CA THR A 159 2.25 -19.16 10.64
C THR A 159 1.79 -18.90 9.20
N ALA A 160 2.62 -19.24 8.20
CA ALA A 160 2.22 -19.19 6.80
C ALA A 160 0.95 -20.02 6.49
N ASN A 161 0.60 -21.00 7.32
CA ASN A 161 -0.63 -21.77 7.20
C ASN A 161 -1.83 -21.18 7.94
N GLY A 162 -1.66 -20.02 8.61
CA GLY A 162 -2.71 -19.33 9.35
C GLY A 162 -2.89 -19.81 10.80
N GLU A 163 -1.96 -20.62 11.34
CA GLU A 163 -1.99 -21.01 12.73
C GLU A 163 -1.53 -19.86 13.63
N PHE A 164 -2.26 -19.64 14.73
CA PHE A 164 -1.97 -18.58 15.67
C PHE A 164 -0.63 -18.78 16.39
N VAL A 165 0.20 -17.73 16.43
CA VAL A 165 1.48 -17.70 17.14
C VAL A 165 1.40 -16.74 18.33
N SER A 166 1.12 -15.47 18.09
CA SER A 166 1.03 -14.46 19.14
C SER A 166 0.14 -13.29 18.71
N LYS A 167 -0.18 -12.41 19.66
CA LYS A 167 -0.91 -11.17 19.39
C LYS A 167 -0.56 -10.10 20.41
N TRP A 168 -0.70 -8.84 19.99
CA TRP A 168 -0.62 -7.68 20.88
C TRP A 168 -1.56 -6.57 20.43
N GLY A 169 -1.80 -5.62 21.33
CA GLY A 169 -2.73 -4.51 21.10
C GLY A 169 -4.09 -4.74 21.73
N ALA A 170 -4.77 -3.63 21.99
CA ALA A 170 -6.15 -3.52 22.46
C ALA A 170 -6.68 -2.14 22.11
N LEU A 171 -8.00 -1.94 22.13
CA LEU A 171 -8.60 -0.62 21.91
C LEU A 171 -8.11 0.40 22.94
N GLY A 172 -7.57 1.52 22.47
CA GLY A 172 -7.16 2.66 23.31
C GLY A 172 -6.18 3.58 22.59
N ASP A 173 -5.62 4.52 23.34
CA ASP A 173 -4.67 5.55 22.91
C ASP A 173 -3.33 5.52 23.67
N ALA A 174 -3.20 4.66 24.69
CA ALA A 174 -1.94 4.48 25.39
C ALA A 174 -0.89 3.76 24.53
N GLU A 175 0.36 3.69 25.01
CA GLU A 175 1.42 2.90 24.40
C GLU A 175 1.03 1.44 24.26
N GLY A 176 1.21 0.87 23.07
CA GLY A 176 0.81 -0.50 22.75
C GLY A 176 -0.68 -0.72 22.53
N GLN A 177 -1.54 0.29 22.71
CA GLN A 177 -2.96 0.26 22.36
C GLN A 177 -3.18 0.87 20.98
N PHE A 178 -4.24 0.44 20.29
CA PHE A 178 -4.60 0.90 18.97
C PHE A 178 -6.06 1.36 18.88
N ASN A 179 -6.31 2.26 17.94
CA ASN A 179 -7.66 2.58 17.51
C ASN A 179 -7.77 2.41 15.99
N MET A 180 -8.27 1.23 15.57
CA MET A 180 -8.34 0.82 14.16
C MET A 180 -6.96 0.92 13.46
N PRO A 181 -5.94 0.14 13.89
CA PRO A 181 -4.65 0.09 13.18
C PRO A 181 -4.87 -0.35 11.74
N TRP A 182 -3.99 0.08 10.79
CA TRP A 182 -4.20 -0.19 9.39
C TRP A 182 -3.00 -0.79 8.66
N GLY A 183 -1.94 -0.03 8.44
CA GLY A 183 -0.73 -0.48 7.74
C GLY A 183 0.29 -1.10 8.67
N ILE A 184 1.12 -1.95 8.15
CA ILE A 184 2.22 -2.61 8.85
C ILE A 184 3.46 -2.66 7.96
N ALA A 185 4.63 -2.50 8.55
CA ALA A 185 5.91 -2.74 7.91
C ALA A 185 6.89 -3.32 8.92
N ILE A 186 7.88 -4.09 8.45
CA ILE A 186 8.91 -4.71 9.28
C ILE A 186 10.26 -4.27 8.75
N ASP A 187 11.13 -3.74 9.62
CA ASP A 187 12.47 -3.35 9.22
C ASP A 187 13.46 -4.55 9.22
N ILE A 188 14.67 -4.29 8.73
CA ILE A 188 15.73 -5.32 8.64
C ILE A 188 16.13 -5.90 10.01
N SER A 189 15.85 -5.20 11.11
CA SER A 189 16.09 -5.67 12.48
C SER A 189 14.98 -6.58 12.99
N GLY A 190 13.85 -6.63 12.28
CA GLY A 190 12.65 -7.35 12.67
C GLY A 190 11.67 -6.53 13.50
N ASP A 191 11.94 -5.23 13.68
CA ASP A 191 11.02 -4.35 14.39
C ASP A 191 9.79 -4.02 13.53
N VAL A 192 8.63 -4.02 14.17
CA VAL A 192 7.31 -3.90 13.52
C VAL A 192 6.75 -2.49 13.70
N TYR A 193 6.44 -1.84 12.59
CA TYR A 193 5.82 -0.52 12.57
C TYR A 193 4.35 -0.64 12.17
N VAL A 194 3.45 0.00 12.92
CA VAL A 194 2.00 -0.05 12.70
C VAL A 194 1.43 1.36 12.66
N THR A 195 0.68 1.68 11.61
CA THR A 195 -0.10 2.93 11.58
C THR A 195 -1.35 2.77 12.43
N ASP A 196 -1.48 3.60 13.45
CA ASP A 196 -2.62 3.65 14.37
C ASP A 196 -3.63 4.70 13.87
N TRP A 197 -4.43 4.28 12.89
CA TRP A 197 -5.20 5.10 11.95
C TRP A 197 -6.08 6.16 12.64
N ARG A 198 -6.79 5.82 13.72
CA ARG A 198 -7.65 6.77 14.42
C ARG A 198 -6.97 7.55 15.54
N ASN A 199 -5.78 7.15 15.92
CA ASN A 199 -4.94 7.89 16.88
C ASN A 199 -3.93 8.80 16.18
N ASP A 200 -3.93 8.85 14.82
CA ASP A 200 -3.09 9.71 13.99
C ASP A 200 -1.60 9.62 14.35
N ARG A 201 -1.10 8.38 14.56
CA ARG A 201 0.30 8.10 14.93
C ARG A 201 0.82 6.83 14.28
N VAL A 202 2.12 6.61 14.36
CA VAL A 202 2.79 5.33 14.11
C VAL A 202 3.35 4.81 15.42
N GLN A 203 3.23 3.51 15.68
CA GLN A 203 3.86 2.83 16.80
C GLN A 203 4.83 1.77 16.30
N LYS A 204 5.97 1.64 16.98
CA LYS A 204 7.01 0.65 16.72
C LYS A 204 7.06 -0.36 17.87
N PHE A 205 7.23 -1.64 17.52
CA PHE A 205 7.31 -2.77 18.42
C PHE A 205 8.52 -3.63 18.04
N ASP A 206 9.02 -4.43 18.97
CA ASP A 206 9.87 -5.56 18.61
C ASP A 206 9.07 -6.73 18.02
N ALA A 207 9.75 -7.78 17.58
CA ALA A 207 9.11 -8.96 16.98
C ALA A 207 8.17 -9.71 17.94
N GLU A 208 8.35 -9.57 19.24
CA GLU A 208 7.52 -10.14 20.30
C GLU A 208 6.28 -9.28 20.62
N GLY A 209 6.19 -8.06 20.05
CA GLY A 209 5.10 -7.12 20.26
C GLY A 209 5.27 -6.20 21.47
N ASN A 210 6.49 -6.07 22.02
CA ASN A 210 6.77 -5.10 23.05
C ASN A 210 6.91 -3.71 22.43
N PHE A 211 6.27 -2.72 23.04
CA PHE A 211 6.32 -1.33 22.59
C PHE A 211 7.73 -0.74 22.69
N LEU A 212 8.20 -0.10 21.63
CA LEU A 212 9.50 0.55 21.57
C LEU A 212 9.39 2.07 21.50
N MET A 213 8.55 2.59 20.61
CA MET A 213 8.35 4.03 20.45
C MET A 213 7.05 4.34 19.70
N ALA A 214 6.62 5.60 19.76
CA ALA A 214 5.58 6.16 18.90
C ALA A 214 5.98 7.56 18.40
N PHE A 215 5.49 7.93 17.22
CA PHE A 215 5.66 9.27 16.68
C PHE A 215 4.41 9.68 15.86
N GLY A 216 4.26 10.97 15.65
CA GLY A 216 3.10 11.55 15.00
C GLY A 216 2.07 12.07 16.01
N ALA A 217 1.23 12.96 15.52
CA ALA A 217 0.09 13.54 16.25
C ALA A 217 -0.96 13.99 15.23
N SER A 218 -2.18 14.20 15.67
CA SER A 218 -3.27 14.69 14.80
C SER A 218 -2.99 16.08 14.24
N GLY A 219 -3.08 16.25 12.93
CA GLY A 219 -2.92 17.57 12.28
C GLY A 219 -2.45 17.52 10.85
N GLY A 220 -2.02 18.68 10.33
CA GLY A 220 -1.59 18.88 8.94
C GLY A 220 -0.14 19.35 8.78
N ASP A 221 0.55 19.67 9.86
CA ASP A 221 1.96 20.12 9.82
C ASP A 221 2.93 18.95 9.58
N GLU A 222 4.21 19.25 9.42
CA GLU A 222 5.28 18.25 9.36
C GLU A 222 5.30 17.42 10.64
N GLY A 223 5.36 16.08 10.49
CA GLY A 223 5.31 15.16 11.61
C GLY A 223 3.92 14.92 12.20
N GLN A 224 2.87 15.61 11.71
CA GLN A 224 1.49 15.35 12.09
C GLN A 224 0.78 14.55 11.00
N PHE A 225 -0.23 13.76 11.39
CA PHE A 225 -1.00 12.91 10.51
C PHE A 225 -2.51 13.19 10.57
N ASN A 226 -3.17 12.83 9.50
CA ASN A 226 -4.62 12.73 9.45
C ASN A 226 -4.99 11.40 8.80
N ARG A 227 -5.26 10.40 9.64
CA ARG A 227 -5.55 9.02 9.22
C ARG A 227 -4.38 8.36 8.46
N PRO A 228 -3.20 8.16 9.07
CA PRO A 228 -2.08 7.47 8.44
C PRO A 228 -2.50 6.05 8.04
N ASN A 229 -2.19 5.66 6.80
CA ASN A 229 -2.64 4.40 6.22
C ASN A 229 -1.44 3.47 5.91
N GLY A 230 -1.01 3.37 4.65
CA GLY A 230 0.13 2.54 4.26
C GLY A 230 1.44 3.03 4.87
N ILE A 231 2.31 2.10 5.16
CA ILE A 231 3.65 2.34 5.72
C ILE A 231 4.66 1.41 5.06
N ALA A 232 5.88 1.89 4.86
CA ALA A 232 7.02 1.07 4.44
C ALA A 232 8.29 1.54 5.17
N VAL A 233 9.26 0.66 5.30
CA VAL A 233 10.58 0.98 5.85
C VAL A 233 11.64 0.48 4.87
N ASP A 234 12.60 1.34 4.50
CA ASP A 234 13.67 0.95 3.61
C ASP A 234 14.90 0.38 4.36
N ALA A 235 15.89 -0.08 3.60
CA ALA A 235 17.10 -0.68 4.16
C ALA A 235 17.97 0.30 5.00
N ASP A 236 17.82 1.62 4.77
CA ASP A 236 18.49 2.66 5.54
C ASP A 236 17.75 2.96 6.85
N GLY A 237 16.54 2.42 7.01
CA GLY A 237 15.63 2.64 8.14
C GLY A 237 14.78 3.91 8.00
N ASP A 238 14.68 4.49 6.81
CA ASP A 238 13.73 5.56 6.54
C ASP A 238 12.31 5.00 6.48
N ILE A 239 11.39 5.69 7.18
CA ILE A 239 10.01 5.26 7.37
C ILE A 239 9.11 6.15 6.50
N TYR A 240 8.35 5.54 5.62
CA TYR A 240 7.44 6.20 4.69
C TYR A 240 6.01 5.96 5.12
N VAL A 241 5.22 7.02 5.30
CA VAL A 241 3.83 6.94 5.78
C VAL A 241 2.88 7.67 4.84
N CYS A 242 1.89 6.96 4.32
CA CYS A 242 0.77 7.56 3.58
C CYS A 242 -0.13 8.33 4.56
N ASP A 243 -0.06 9.63 4.52
CA ASP A 243 -0.89 10.55 5.31
C ASP A 243 -2.19 10.83 4.55
N TRP A 244 -3.12 9.88 4.65
CA TRP A 244 -4.26 9.68 3.74
C TRP A 244 -5.13 10.91 3.55
N LEU A 245 -5.59 11.54 4.65
CA LEU A 245 -6.48 12.71 4.56
C LEU A 245 -5.73 14.04 4.32
N ASN A 246 -4.41 14.05 4.39
CA ASN A 246 -3.56 15.18 4.02
C ASN A 246 -3.01 15.07 2.59
N ASP A 247 -3.39 14.03 1.83
CA ASP A 247 -3.01 13.82 0.43
C ASP A 247 -1.49 13.87 0.19
N ARG A 248 -0.69 13.29 1.10
CA ARG A 248 0.78 13.30 1.03
C ARG A 248 1.39 11.98 1.55
N VAL A 249 2.67 11.77 1.28
CA VAL A 249 3.51 10.78 1.97
C VAL A 249 4.55 11.53 2.76
N GLN A 250 4.69 11.25 4.04
CA GLN A 250 5.74 11.78 4.88
C GLN A 250 6.85 10.75 5.08
N VAL A 251 8.09 11.20 5.15
CA VAL A 251 9.27 10.37 5.39
C VAL A 251 9.91 10.77 6.72
N PHE A 252 10.26 9.76 7.51
CA PHE A 252 10.87 9.91 8.82
C PHE A 252 12.16 9.11 8.89
N ASP A 253 13.08 9.50 9.74
CA ASP A 253 14.22 8.68 10.09
C ASP A 253 13.82 7.55 11.06
N ARG A 254 14.77 6.62 11.31
CA ARG A 254 14.56 5.47 12.22
C ARG A 254 14.16 5.82 13.65
N THR A 255 14.33 7.08 14.06
CA THR A 255 13.96 7.59 15.39
C THR A 255 12.61 8.28 15.41
N GLY A 256 11.89 8.32 14.26
CA GLY A 256 10.63 9.02 14.10
C GLY A 256 10.77 10.53 13.85
N GLY A 257 12.01 11.01 13.58
CA GLY A 257 12.26 12.40 13.18
C GLY A 257 11.83 12.66 11.75
N PHE A 258 11.08 13.74 11.50
CA PHE A 258 10.65 14.12 10.15
C PHE A 258 11.87 14.40 9.24
N LYS A 259 11.84 13.88 8.01
CA LYS A 259 12.88 14.06 6.98
C LYS A 259 12.40 14.78 5.75
N ASP A 260 11.27 14.36 5.17
CA ASP A 260 10.81 14.88 3.89
C ASP A 260 9.33 14.62 3.65
N VAL A 261 8.73 15.23 2.62
CA VAL A 261 7.37 14.99 2.18
C VAL A 261 7.26 14.90 0.66
N LEU A 262 6.52 13.89 0.18
CA LEU A 262 6.09 13.74 -1.19
C LEU A 262 4.62 14.19 -1.28
N ILE A 263 4.33 15.10 -2.20
CA ILE A 263 2.99 15.67 -2.39
C ILE A 263 2.33 15.22 -3.71
N GLY A 264 3.01 14.36 -4.45
CA GLY A 264 2.60 13.93 -5.77
C GLY A 264 3.15 14.81 -6.89
N HIS A 265 3.67 14.16 -7.93
CA HIS A 265 4.19 14.84 -9.13
C HIS A 265 4.01 13.91 -10.34
N SER A 266 2.77 13.73 -10.80
CA SER A 266 2.49 12.78 -11.88
C SER A 266 2.50 13.44 -13.25
N GLY A 267 3.19 12.78 -14.18
CA GLY A 267 3.04 12.98 -15.62
C GLY A 267 1.90 12.18 -16.24
N MET A 268 1.97 11.97 -17.54
CA MET A 268 1.12 11.05 -18.29
C MET A 268 1.72 9.63 -18.22
N SER A 269 0.91 8.64 -17.87
CA SER A 269 1.39 7.25 -17.89
C SER A 269 1.50 6.72 -19.33
N LYS A 270 2.35 5.70 -19.54
CA LYS A 270 2.47 4.97 -20.81
C LYS A 270 1.11 4.48 -21.32
N TRP A 271 0.27 3.95 -20.43
CA TRP A 271 -1.07 3.48 -20.81
C TRP A 271 -2.03 4.64 -21.18
N GLY A 272 -1.92 5.76 -20.47
CA GLY A 272 -2.66 6.98 -20.80
C GLY A 272 -2.28 7.53 -22.16
N GLN A 273 -0.97 7.59 -22.47
CA GLN A 273 -0.48 8.04 -23.77
C GLN A 273 -0.97 7.12 -24.90
N THR A 274 -0.87 5.80 -24.73
CA THR A 274 -1.38 4.82 -25.71
C THR A 274 -2.87 5.02 -26.00
N LEU A 275 -3.67 5.33 -24.97
CA LEU A 275 -5.09 5.62 -25.14
C LEU A 275 -5.33 6.91 -25.93
N LEU A 276 -4.56 7.96 -25.68
CA LEU A 276 -4.65 9.24 -26.41
C LEU A 276 -4.23 9.08 -27.86
N ASP A 277 -3.12 8.40 -28.12
CA ASP A 277 -2.62 8.12 -29.48
C ASP A 277 -3.65 7.36 -30.31
N ALA A 278 -4.39 6.44 -29.68
CA ALA A 278 -5.48 5.71 -30.33
C ALA A 278 -6.76 6.55 -30.51
N ASN A 279 -6.89 7.68 -29.82
CA ASN A 279 -8.12 8.50 -29.79
C ASN A 279 -7.82 10.02 -29.81
N PRO A 280 -7.37 10.61 -30.92
CA PRO A 280 -6.96 12.01 -30.98
C PRO A 280 -8.07 13.02 -30.58
N ASP A 281 -9.32 12.67 -30.76
CA ASP A 281 -10.46 13.49 -30.35
C ASP A 281 -10.58 13.64 -28.80
N ILE A 282 -10.11 12.65 -28.06
CA ILE A 282 -10.06 12.68 -26.58
C ILE A 282 -8.98 13.66 -26.13
N GLU A 283 -7.80 13.63 -26.76
CA GLU A 283 -6.69 14.55 -26.46
C GLU A 283 -7.14 16.01 -26.59
N ARG A 284 -7.74 16.36 -27.72
CA ARG A 284 -8.26 17.71 -27.96
C ARG A 284 -9.33 18.14 -26.93
N LYS A 285 -10.19 17.22 -26.49
CA LYS A 285 -11.19 17.52 -25.45
C LYS A 285 -10.54 17.72 -24.07
N LEU A 286 -9.50 16.95 -23.76
CA LEU A 286 -8.74 17.10 -22.51
C LEU A 286 -7.99 18.41 -22.46
N GLU A 287 -7.32 18.81 -23.54
CA GLU A 287 -6.65 20.12 -23.65
C GLU A 287 -7.62 21.29 -23.40
N LEU A 288 -8.81 21.21 -23.96
CA LEU A 288 -9.84 22.25 -23.79
C LEU A 288 -10.49 22.24 -22.38
N ALA A 289 -10.50 21.08 -21.70
CA ALA A 289 -11.14 20.92 -20.38
C ALA A 289 -10.22 21.22 -19.21
N VAL A 290 -8.91 21.25 -19.40
CA VAL A 290 -7.93 21.37 -18.31
C VAL A 290 -7.26 22.74 -18.33
N GLN A 291 -7.83 23.70 -17.60
CA GLN A 291 -7.22 25.02 -17.39
C GLN A 291 -6.05 25.00 -16.38
N ASN A 292 -6.03 24.06 -15.44
CA ASN A 292 -4.96 23.87 -14.46
C ASN A 292 -4.76 22.40 -14.17
N ILE A 293 -3.61 21.84 -14.56
CA ILE A 293 -3.25 20.44 -14.38
C ILE A 293 -2.59 20.14 -13.01
N GLU A 294 -2.04 21.15 -12.33
CA GLU A 294 -1.28 20.97 -11.08
C GLU A 294 -2.03 20.16 -10.00
N PRO A 295 -3.31 20.43 -9.68
CA PRO A 295 -4.02 19.61 -8.70
C PRO A 295 -4.17 18.14 -9.12
N LYS A 296 -4.12 17.84 -10.42
CA LYS A 296 -4.21 16.48 -10.95
C LYS A 296 -2.87 15.72 -10.87
N ARG A 297 -1.76 16.41 -10.77
CA ARG A 297 -0.43 15.82 -10.55
C ARG A 297 -0.24 15.38 -9.10
N ARG A 298 -0.89 16.05 -8.14
CA ARG A 298 -0.82 15.75 -6.71
C ARG A 298 -1.45 14.41 -6.36
N PHE A 299 -1.05 13.84 -5.24
CA PHE A 299 -1.77 12.71 -4.66
C PHE A 299 -3.22 13.07 -4.34
N TYR A 300 -4.06 12.07 -4.39
CA TYR A 300 -5.41 12.14 -3.86
C TYR A 300 -5.75 10.82 -3.16
N ARG A 301 -5.60 10.83 -1.84
CA ARG A 301 -5.75 9.66 -0.97
C ARG A 301 -4.71 8.56 -1.27
N PRO A 302 -3.39 8.81 -1.08
CA PRO A 302 -2.40 7.76 -1.13
C PRO A 302 -2.68 6.73 -0.03
N VAL A 303 -2.75 5.45 -0.38
CA VAL A 303 -3.22 4.40 0.55
C VAL A 303 -2.18 3.32 0.84
N SER A 304 -1.27 3.07 -0.08
CA SER A 304 -0.23 2.04 0.07
C SER A 304 1.08 2.54 -0.50
N ILE A 305 2.15 2.08 0.09
CA ILE A 305 3.51 2.45 -0.30
C ILE A 305 4.42 1.23 -0.17
N HIS A 306 5.31 1.08 -1.13
CA HIS A 306 6.34 0.06 -1.14
C HIS A 306 7.67 0.69 -1.54
N VAL A 307 8.77 0.26 -0.93
CA VAL A 307 10.12 0.65 -1.33
C VAL A 307 10.90 -0.58 -1.73
N ASP A 308 11.43 -0.58 -2.95
CA ASP A 308 12.23 -1.70 -3.42
C ASP A 308 13.70 -1.58 -2.96
N LYS A 309 14.45 -2.67 -3.15
CA LYS A 309 15.87 -2.75 -2.78
C LYS A 309 16.78 -1.73 -3.50
N ASN A 310 16.30 -1.07 -4.54
CA ASN A 310 17.04 -0.06 -5.31
C ASN A 310 16.65 1.37 -4.90
N GLY A 311 15.83 1.53 -3.85
CA GLY A 311 15.35 2.81 -3.36
C GLY A 311 14.28 3.45 -4.26
N LYS A 312 13.60 2.67 -5.13
CA LYS A 312 12.40 3.13 -5.80
C LYS A 312 11.21 3.03 -4.85
N VAL A 313 10.47 4.13 -4.75
CA VAL A 313 9.29 4.27 -3.90
C VAL A 313 8.04 4.25 -4.78
N TYR A 314 7.18 3.29 -4.56
CA TYR A 314 5.92 3.08 -5.29
C TYR A 314 4.75 3.48 -4.40
N VAL A 315 3.95 4.45 -4.83
CA VAL A 315 2.81 4.98 -4.05
C VAL A 315 1.50 4.73 -4.80
N ALA A 316 0.62 3.94 -4.21
CA ALA A 316 -0.72 3.72 -4.74
C ALA A 316 -1.61 4.94 -4.46
N ASP A 317 -1.90 5.71 -5.51
CA ASP A 317 -2.75 6.90 -5.52
C ASP A 317 -4.18 6.48 -5.91
N CYS A 318 -4.92 5.96 -4.92
CA CYS A 318 -6.14 5.17 -5.09
C CYS A 318 -7.20 5.87 -5.96
N TYR A 319 -7.56 7.09 -5.61
CA TYR A 319 -8.60 7.85 -6.32
C TYR A 319 -8.15 8.46 -7.63
N ARG A 320 -6.85 8.36 -7.94
CA ARG A 320 -6.28 8.72 -9.25
C ARG A 320 -6.02 7.50 -10.12
N HIS A 321 -6.32 6.29 -9.63
CA HIS A 321 -6.17 5.02 -10.37
C HIS A 321 -4.78 4.81 -10.94
N ARG A 322 -3.74 5.14 -10.15
CA ARG A 322 -2.35 5.09 -10.57
C ARG A 322 -1.41 4.71 -9.44
N VAL A 323 -0.20 4.34 -9.81
CA VAL A 323 0.97 4.22 -8.93
C VAL A 323 1.98 5.26 -9.36
N GLN A 324 2.35 6.18 -8.49
CA GLN A 324 3.45 7.13 -8.74
C GLN A 324 4.76 6.54 -8.23
N ILE A 325 5.83 6.73 -8.97
CA ILE A 325 7.14 6.15 -8.70
C ILE A 325 8.15 7.26 -8.48
N TYR A 326 8.89 7.16 -7.40
CA TYR A 326 9.95 8.08 -7.04
C TYR A 326 11.27 7.33 -6.87
N GLN A 327 12.38 8.03 -7.03
CA GLN A 327 13.72 7.53 -6.76
C GLN A 327 14.32 8.32 -5.60
N LYS A 328 14.76 7.63 -4.55
CA LYS A 328 15.60 8.17 -3.48
C LYS A 328 16.96 8.58 -4.07
N LEU A 329 17.46 9.77 -3.73
CA LEU A 329 18.71 10.36 -4.23
C LEU A 329 19.89 10.07 -3.29
#